data_5b77ae5233df84aeba9da7aa7b2ad43e
#
_entry.id   5b77ae5233df84aeba9da7aa7b2ad43e
#
_cell.length_a   1.000
_cell.length_b   1.000
_cell.length_c   1.000
_cell.angle_alpha   90.00
_cell.angle_beta   90.00
_cell.angle_gamma   90.00
#
_symmetry.space_group_name_H-M   'P 1'
#
loop_
_entity.id
_entity.type
_entity.pdbx_description
1 polymer ?
#
loop_
_entity_poly.entity_id
_entity_poly.type
_entity_poly.pdbx_seq_one_letter_code
_entity_poly.pdbx_strand_id
1 'polypeptide(L)'
;MTWQQEGYQRGMVVVAHPDDAEWGCAGTVALWCAMGWDVVYVMCTDGSKGSSDPEMTTQQLVEIRTREQQNAGKVLGLRDVVFLGYEDAMLQPTLDVRRDIARE
;
A
#
# COMPACT_ATOMS: atom_id res chain seq x y z
N MET A 1 26.12 0.19 -9.82
CA MET A 1 25.21 1.23 -10.35
C MET A 1 24.04 1.41 -9.42
N THR A 2 23.73 2.64 -9.07
CA THR A 2 22.59 2.95 -8.21
C THR A 2 21.32 3.09 -9.05
N TRP A 3 20.16 2.95 -8.43
CA TRP A 3 18.88 3.13 -9.10
C TRP A 3 18.71 4.56 -9.66
N GLN A 4 19.35 5.59 -9.09
CA GLN A 4 19.37 6.93 -9.67
C GLN A 4 20.12 6.97 -11.01
N GLN A 5 21.21 6.23 -11.10
CA GLN A 5 22.03 6.18 -12.31
C GLN A 5 21.32 5.39 -13.44
N GLU A 6 20.43 4.49 -13.09
CA GLU A 6 19.66 3.71 -14.07
C GLU A 6 18.48 4.48 -14.65
N GLY A 7 18.19 5.68 -14.16
CA GLY A 7 17.15 6.54 -14.71
C GLY A 7 15.72 6.14 -14.34
N TYR A 8 15.54 5.34 -13.30
CA TYR A 8 14.19 5.00 -12.81
C TYR A 8 13.48 6.23 -12.30
N GLN A 9 12.20 6.38 -12.63
CA GLN A 9 11.34 7.48 -12.21
C GLN A 9 9.99 7.04 -11.67
N ARG A 10 9.78 5.73 -11.54
CA ARG A 10 8.56 5.14 -11.01
C ARG A 10 8.89 4.10 -9.97
N GLY A 11 8.09 4.06 -8.93
CA GLY A 11 8.22 3.06 -7.89
C GLY A 11 6.86 2.51 -7.50
N MET A 12 6.83 1.25 -7.14
CA MET A 12 5.64 0.61 -6.61
C MET A 12 6.02 -0.17 -5.37
N VAL A 13 5.23 -0.02 -4.31
CA VAL A 13 5.37 -0.79 -3.08
C VAL A 13 4.13 -1.65 -2.92
N VAL A 14 4.33 -2.96 -2.89
CA VAL A 14 3.26 -3.94 -2.73
C VAL A 14 3.34 -4.53 -1.34
N VAL A 15 2.27 -4.41 -0.58
CA VAL A 15 2.21 -4.91 0.80
C VAL A 15 0.89 -5.63 1.06
N ALA A 16 0.88 -6.45 2.11
CA ALA A 16 -0.31 -7.23 2.44
C ALA A 16 -1.40 -6.37 3.09
N HIS A 17 -1.03 -5.49 4.00
CA HIS A 17 -1.98 -4.75 4.84
C HIS A 17 -1.72 -3.26 4.81
N PRO A 18 -2.73 -2.42 5.09
CA PRO A 18 -2.51 -1.01 5.41
C PRO A 18 -1.46 -0.84 6.53
N ASP A 19 -0.66 0.21 6.44
CA ASP A 19 0.45 0.60 7.33
C ASP A 19 1.75 -0.21 7.17
N ASP A 20 1.76 -1.36 6.50
CA ASP A 20 2.98 -2.16 6.31
C ASP A 20 4.09 -1.37 5.62
N ALA A 21 3.74 -0.54 4.64
CA ALA A 21 4.71 0.25 3.90
C ALA A 21 5.37 1.32 4.78
N GLU A 22 4.61 1.96 5.66
CA GLU A 22 5.13 2.98 6.57
C GLU A 22 6.15 2.39 7.56
N TRP A 23 5.90 1.20 8.06
CA TRP A 23 6.82 0.51 8.95
C TRP A 23 8.11 0.06 8.24
N GLY A 24 8.00 -0.35 6.98
CA GLY A 24 9.11 -0.98 6.25
C GLY A 24 9.96 -0.03 5.43
N CYS A 25 9.36 0.95 4.76
CA CYS A 25 10.06 1.69 3.72
C CYS A 25 9.63 3.15 3.54
N ALA A 26 8.92 3.75 4.48
CA ALA A 26 8.43 5.13 4.33
C ALA A 26 9.55 6.13 4.06
N GLY A 27 10.71 5.97 4.69
CA GLY A 27 11.85 6.86 4.46
C GLY A 27 12.35 6.82 3.01
N THR A 28 12.47 5.62 2.44
CA THR A 28 12.87 5.44 1.04
C THR A 28 11.82 6.03 0.10
N VAL A 29 10.55 5.79 0.38
CA VAL A 29 9.44 6.30 -0.44
C VAL A 29 9.41 7.83 -0.39
N ALA A 30 9.57 8.42 0.78
CA ALA A 30 9.63 9.88 0.92
C ALA A 30 10.78 10.48 0.08
N LEU A 31 11.93 9.82 0.07
CA LEU A 31 13.06 10.22 -0.76
C LEU A 31 12.72 10.17 -2.25
N TRP A 32 12.13 9.07 -2.72
CA TRP A 32 11.72 8.93 -4.12
C TRP A 32 10.73 10.01 -4.52
N CYS A 33 9.73 10.27 -3.70
CA CYS A 33 8.76 11.33 -3.97
C CYS A 33 9.42 12.71 -4.02
N ALA A 34 10.36 12.99 -3.11
CA ALA A 34 11.12 14.24 -3.11
C ALA A 34 11.99 14.40 -4.35
N MET A 35 12.40 13.30 -4.97
CA MET A 35 13.15 13.29 -6.23
C MET A 35 12.26 13.41 -7.46
N GLY A 36 10.95 13.54 -7.30
CA GLY A 36 10.01 13.66 -8.40
C GLY A 36 9.55 12.35 -9.00
N TRP A 37 9.76 11.23 -8.33
CA TRP A 37 9.27 9.94 -8.80
C TRP A 37 7.77 9.82 -8.63
N ASP A 38 7.13 9.12 -9.55
CA ASP A 38 5.76 8.66 -9.41
C ASP A 38 5.76 7.35 -8.62
N VAL A 39 5.29 7.39 -7.37
CA VAL A 39 5.25 6.22 -6.50
C VAL A 39 3.80 5.89 -6.19
N VAL A 40 3.47 4.60 -6.29
CA VAL A 40 2.16 4.09 -5.91
C VAL A 40 2.32 2.99 -4.86
N TYR A 41 1.34 2.90 -3.97
CA TYR A 41 1.20 1.80 -3.04
C TYR A 41 0.10 0.86 -3.53
N VAL A 42 0.35 -0.43 -3.41
CA VAL A 42 -0.65 -1.47 -3.69
C VAL A 42 -0.86 -2.27 -2.41
N MET A 43 -2.05 -2.14 -1.83
CA MET A 43 -2.48 -2.87 -0.64
C MET A 43 -3.27 -4.08 -1.06
N CYS A 44 -2.76 -5.29 -0.81
CA CYS A 44 -3.41 -6.51 -1.28
C CYS A 44 -4.69 -6.81 -0.50
N THR A 45 -4.71 -6.57 0.81
CA THR A 45 -5.88 -6.83 1.63
C THR A 45 -6.49 -5.56 2.22
N ASP A 46 -7.70 -5.70 2.75
CA ASP A 46 -8.44 -4.61 3.35
C ASP A 46 -8.09 -4.36 4.84
N GLY A 47 -7.25 -5.20 5.44
CA GLY A 47 -6.89 -5.08 6.85
C GLY A 47 -8.04 -5.38 7.83
N SER A 48 -9.07 -6.09 7.39
CA SER A 48 -10.32 -6.28 8.15
C SER A 48 -10.18 -7.08 9.43
N LYS A 49 -9.06 -7.78 9.64
CA LYS A 49 -8.79 -8.58 10.84
C LYS A 49 -7.87 -7.87 11.84
N GLY A 50 -7.56 -6.61 11.60
CA GLY A 50 -6.54 -5.89 12.38
C GLY A 50 -6.99 -5.31 13.72
N SER A 51 -8.23 -5.53 14.15
CA SER A 51 -8.71 -5.02 15.43
C SER A 51 -9.25 -6.14 16.31
N SER A 52 -8.98 -6.03 17.62
CA SER A 52 -9.57 -6.89 18.65
C SER A 52 -10.73 -6.24 19.39
N ASP A 53 -11.12 -5.02 19.02
CA ASP A 53 -12.23 -4.29 19.65
C ASP A 53 -13.56 -4.96 19.24
N PRO A 54 -14.34 -5.51 20.21
CA PRO A 54 -15.59 -6.19 19.89
C PRO A 54 -16.69 -5.27 19.37
N GLU A 55 -16.57 -3.95 19.59
CA GLU A 55 -17.52 -2.96 19.07
C GLU A 55 -17.17 -2.45 17.68
N MET A 56 -15.97 -2.74 17.20
CA MET A 56 -15.52 -2.34 15.87
C MET A 56 -16.03 -3.33 14.82
N THR A 57 -16.87 -2.87 13.91
CA THR A 57 -17.28 -3.71 12.77
C THR A 57 -16.16 -3.80 11.75
N THR A 58 -16.15 -4.89 10.96
CA THR A 58 -15.21 -5.06 9.86
C THR A 58 -15.28 -3.88 8.88
N GLN A 59 -16.48 -3.46 8.53
CA GLN A 59 -16.66 -2.34 7.60
C GLN A 59 -16.09 -1.02 8.17
N GLN A 60 -16.33 -0.74 9.44
CA GLN A 60 -15.80 0.45 10.10
C GLN A 60 -14.27 0.44 10.09
N LEU A 61 -13.67 -0.71 10.39
CA LEU A 61 -12.22 -0.84 10.40
C LEU A 61 -11.64 -0.62 9.01
N VAL A 62 -12.22 -1.21 7.97
CA VAL A 62 -11.78 -1.04 6.58
C VAL A 62 -11.85 0.43 6.18
N GLU A 63 -12.94 1.12 6.49
CA GLU A 63 -13.10 2.54 6.17
C GLU A 63 -12.05 3.41 6.86
N ILE A 64 -11.80 3.16 8.15
CA ILE A 64 -10.80 3.92 8.92
C ILE A 64 -9.41 3.69 8.35
N ARG A 65 -9.01 2.44 8.13
CA ARG A 65 -7.67 2.11 7.61
C ARG A 65 -7.46 2.61 6.20
N THR A 66 -8.48 2.57 5.37
CA THR A 66 -8.41 3.13 4.02
C THR A 66 -8.14 4.63 4.07
N ARG A 67 -8.86 5.36 4.90
CA ARG A 67 -8.68 6.80 5.06
C ARG A 67 -7.30 7.14 5.60
N GLU A 68 -6.85 6.42 6.61
CA GLU A 68 -5.52 6.63 7.20
C GLU A 68 -4.43 6.40 6.16
N GLN A 69 -4.54 5.36 5.36
CA GLN A 69 -3.56 5.05 4.32
C GLN A 69 -3.55 6.11 3.21
N GLN A 70 -4.72 6.59 2.82
CA GLN A 70 -4.81 7.68 1.84
C GLN A 70 -4.19 8.96 2.38
N ASN A 71 -4.40 9.29 3.65
CA ASN A 71 -3.80 10.45 4.28
C ASN A 71 -2.27 10.32 4.38
N ALA A 72 -1.77 9.15 4.76
CA ALA A 72 -0.34 8.88 4.77
C ALA A 72 0.27 9.05 3.37
N GLY A 73 -0.42 8.58 2.34
CA GLY A 73 0.00 8.75 0.96
C GLY A 73 0.13 10.21 0.55
N LYS A 74 -0.81 11.06 0.97
CA LYS A 74 -0.73 12.49 0.71
C LYS A 74 0.46 13.15 1.39
N VAL A 75 0.76 12.77 2.63
CA VAL A 75 1.92 13.28 3.38
C VAL A 75 3.22 12.89 2.67
N LEU A 76 3.32 11.66 2.17
CA LEU A 76 4.52 11.15 1.49
C LEU A 76 4.66 11.72 0.07
N GLY A 77 3.59 12.18 -0.54
CA GLY A 77 3.59 12.64 -1.93
C GLY A 77 3.36 11.54 -2.95
N LEU A 78 2.69 10.46 -2.57
CA LEU A 78 2.35 9.36 -3.47
C LEU A 78 1.44 9.81 -4.61
N ARG A 79 1.63 9.22 -5.78
CA ARG A 79 0.73 9.40 -6.90
C ARG A 79 -0.63 8.76 -6.65
N ASP A 80 -0.63 7.56 -6.07
CA ASP A 80 -1.87 6.82 -5.80
C ASP A 80 -1.66 5.77 -4.72
N VAL A 81 -2.76 5.37 -4.09
CA VAL A 81 -2.85 4.25 -3.17
C VAL A 81 -3.95 3.33 -3.69
N VAL A 82 -3.57 2.14 -4.13
CA VAL A 82 -4.47 1.16 -4.73
C VAL A 82 -4.80 0.07 -3.73
N PHE A 83 -6.07 -0.24 -3.59
CA PHE A 83 -6.57 -1.32 -2.74
C PHE A 83 -7.13 -2.42 -3.64
N LEU A 84 -6.52 -3.61 -3.59
CA LEU A 84 -6.99 -4.74 -4.40
C LEU A 84 -8.26 -5.39 -3.81
N GLY A 85 -8.51 -5.18 -2.52
CA GLY A 85 -9.77 -5.58 -1.90
C GLY A 85 -9.86 -7.04 -1.48
N TYR A 86 -8.74 -7.77 -1.45
CA TYR A 86 -8.75 -9.13 -0.93
C TYR A 86 -9.03 -9.13 0.58
N GLU A 87 -9.74 -10.15 1.05
CA GLU A 87 -10.06 -10.26 2.46
C GLU A 87 -8.80 -10.54 3.28
N ASP A 88 -8.64 -9.83 4.39
CA ASP A 88 -7.52 -10.00 5.30
C ASP A 88 -7.50 -11.44 5.86
N ALA A 89 -6.28 -12.00 6.01
CA ALA A 89 -6.01 -13.38 6.42
C ALA A 89 -6.45 -14.45 5.41
N MET A 90 -7.05 -14.07 4.26
CA MET A 90 -7.50 -14.99 3.22
C MET A 90 -6.68 -14.90 1.94
N LEU A 91 -5.62 -14.10 1.94
CA LEU A 91 -4.79 -13.91 0.75
C LEU A 91 -4.00 -15.19 0.44
N GLN A 92 -4.06 -15.60 -0.82
CA GLN A 92 -3.30 -16.74 -1.33
C GLN A 92 -2.58 -16.34 -2.62
N PRO A 93 -1.46 -16.99 -2.97
CA PRO A 93 -0.69 -16.65 -4.17
C PRO A 93 -1.35 -17.21 -5.43
N THR A 94 -2.60 -16.80 -5.69
CA THR A 94 -3.38 -17.23 -6.85
C THR A 94 -2.95 -16.49 -8.12
N LEU A 95 -3.37 -17.00 -9.28
CA LEU A 95 -3.17 -16.29 -10.54
C LEU A 95 -3.90 -14.94 -10.55
N ASP A 96 -5.06 -14.84 -9.91
CA ASP A 96 -5.81 -13.59 -9.82
C ASP A 96 -5.03 -12.52 -9.06
N VAL A 97 -4.47 -12.84 -7.90
CA VAL A 97 -3.64 -11.91 -7.13
C VAL A 97 -2.42 -11.46 -7.93
N ARG A 98 -1.73 -12.40 -8.56
CA ARG A 98 -0.55 -12.09 -9.39
C ARG A 98 -0.91 -11.16 -10.54
N ARG A 99 -2.01 -11.43 -11.22
CA ARG A 99 -2.50 -10.59 -12.30
C ARG A 99 -2.86 -9.20 -11.83
N ASP A 100 -3.57 -9.09 -10.72
CA ASP A 100 -4.02 -7.80 -10.19
C ASP A 100 -2.83 -6.92 -9.80
N ILE A 101 -1.80 -7.50 -9.18
CA ILE A 101 -0.55 -6.78 -8.88
C ILE A 101 0.15 -6.36 -10.17
N ALA A 102 0.26 -7.26 -11.14
CA ALA A 102 0.97 -7.00 -12.39
C ALA A 102 0.33 -5.89 -13.23
N ARG A 103 -0.96 -5.64 -13.06
CA ARG A 103 -1.68 -4.58 -13.78
C ARG A 103 -1.33 -3.18 -13.26
N GLU A 104 -0.88 -3.08 -12.04
CA GLU A 104 -0.52 -1.79 -11.43
C GLU A 104 0.91 -1.41 -11.75
#